data_c55e7139d8b0010439bb61ebfa1ff6c9
#
_entry.id   c55e7139d8b0010439bb61ebfa1ff6c9
#
_cell.length_a   1.000
_cell.length_b   1.000
_cell.length_c   1.000
_cell.angle_alpha   90.00
_cell.angle_beta   90.00
_cell.angle_gamma   90.00
#
_symmetry.space_group_name_H-M   'P 1'
#
loop_
_entity.id
_entity.type
_entity.pdbx_description
1 polymer ?
#
loop_
_entity_poly.entity_id
_entity_poly.type
_entity_poly.pdbx_seq_one_letter_code
_entity_poly.pdbx_strand_id
1 'polypeptide(L)'
;MSIYVSISCLGEDKELIKTVQDCKEMAKDPDSIYFGIVVIENLEFYKKIKKELSNIKNISFLYKEEKNNLGVAKGRNFAASMYNNEEYFLQIDPHSRFNKNWDITLIDTFSQAVETVNNKKTVLTGYLGKYLYNKDDGQIYVDDNLSYTRWIPNEFVIGDIIPKFNHAPLHSISDELNIFLQNNKFAPASLISGHFIFGNSYFGKDIHLPENLLFWEEEILQTIELISDGFSILHFGSTSPIYHLYTFNIFSQEEYGRDDLQNYLPNYEENYQLMKNNFLSYLKNNDLKVKKFEKYANIDILTGAKNSSTFPDTYANIGFLPL
;
A
#
# COMPACT_ATOMS: atom_id res chain seq x y z
N MET A 1 21.99 7.01 -0.63
CA MET A 1 20.97 6.15 0.07
C MET A 1 20.09 5.53 -0.99
N SER A 2 20.08 4.20 -1.09
CA SER A 2 19.40 3.49 -2.17
C SER A 2 17.94 3.17 -1.80
N ILE A 3 17.02 3.37 -2.76
CA ILE A 3 15.60 3.04 -2.62
C ILE A 3 15.24 2.00 -3.66
N TYR A 4 14.74 0.87 -3.23
CA TYR A 4 14.10 -0.12 -4.09
C TYR A 4 12.61 0.19 -4.24
N VAL A 5 12.14 0.33 -5.46
CA VAL A 5 10.74 0.62 -5.80
C VAL A 5 10.11 -0.64 -6.38
N SER A 6 9.19 -1.23 -5.64
CA SER A 6 8.47 -2.47 -5.97
C SER A 6 7.15 -2.14 -6.65
N ILE A 7 6.96 -2.62 -7.89
CA ILE A 7 5.75 -2.35 -8.69
C ILE A 7 5.22 -3.66 -9.30
N SER A 8 3.94 -3.94 -9.03
CA SER A 8 3.18 -4.99 -9.71
C SER A 8 2.24 -4.35 -10.73
N CYS A 9 2.33 -4.77 -11.99
CA CYS A 9 1.55 -4.20 -13.09
C CYS A 9 0.72 -5.26 -13.80
N LEU A 10 -0.58 -5.00 -13.90
CA LEU A 10 -1.56 -5.79 -14.66
C LEU A 10 -2.30 -4.85 -15.62
N GLY A 11 -2.00 -4.93 -16.93
CA GLY A 11 -2.76 -4.23 -17.97
C GLY A 11 -2.58 -2.71 -18.09
N GLU A 12 -1.64 -2.09 -17.36
CA GLU A 12 -1.52 -0.64 -17.22
C GLU A 12 -0.23 -0.05 -17.81
N ASP A 13 0.05 -0.34 -19.08
CA ASP A 13 1.32 0.03 -19.71
C ASP A 13 1.63 1.53 -19.69
N LYS A 14 0.66 2.38 -20.02
CA LYS A 14 0.86 3.84 -20.13
C LYS A 14 1.15 4.48 -18.78
N GLU A 15 0.41 4.06 -17.75
CA GLU A 15 0.60 4.60 -16.41
C GLU A 15 1.90 4.09 -15.78
N LEU A 16 2.24 2.81 -15.94
CA LEU A 16 3.51 2.27 -15.49
C LEU A 16 4.72 3.01 -16.08
N ILE A 17 4.72 3.23 -17.41
CA ILE A 17 5.82 3.94 -18.08
C ILE A 17 5.98 5.34 -17.51
N LYS A 18 4.89 6.09 -17.37
CA LYS A 18 4.89 7.43 -16.78
C LYS A 18 5.32 7.43 -15.32
N THR A 19 4.85 6.46 -14.53
CA THR A 19 5.24 6.31 -13.11
C THR A 19 6.74 6.13 -12.95
N VAL A 20 7.34 5.25 -13.75
CA VAL A 20 8.79 5.00 -13.69
C VAL A 20 9.60 6.20 -14.14
N GLN A 21 9.16 6.87 -15.22
CA GLN A 21 9.81 8.09 -15.74
C GLN A 21 9.74 9.23 -14.72
N ASP A 22 8.55 9.52 -14.21
CA ASP A 22 8.29 10.58 -13.24
C ASP A 22 9.04 10.32 -11.92
N CYS A 23 9.05 9.07 -11.44
CA CYS A 23 9.80 8.66 -10.25
C CYS A 23 11.29 9.01 -10.37
N LYS A 24 11.90 8.74 -11.51
CA LYS A 24 13.31 9.08 -11.79
C LYS A 24 13.55 10.57 -11.96
N GLU A 25 12.70 11.23 -12.74
CA GLU A 25 12.85 12.65 -13.08
C GLU A 25 12.69 13.54 -11.84
N MET A 26 11.78 13.19 -10.96
CA MET A 26 11.47 13.96 -9.75
C MET A 26 12.38 13.62 -8.57
N ALA A 27 13.16 12.56 -8.62
CA ALA A 27 14.11 12.21 -7.57
C ALA A 27 15.28 13.21 -7.52
N LYS A 28 15.78 13.48 -6.32
CA LYS A 28 17.01 14.25 -6.11
C LYS A 28 18.25 13.45 -6.54
N ASP A 29 18.24 12.14 -6.28
CA ASP A 29 19.30 11.21 -6.66
C ASP A 29 18.74 10.05 -7.50
N PRO A 30 18.47 10.28 -8.80
CA PRO A 30 17.85 9.27 -9.65
C PRO A 30 18.71 8.00 -9.82
N ASP A 31 20.03 8.09 -9.66
CA ASP A 31 20.91 6.92 -9.79
C ASP A 31 20.82 5.97 -8.59
N SER A 32 20.32 6.45 -7.45
CA SER A 32 20.07 5.64 -6.24
C SER A 32 18.68 4.99 -6.22
N ILE A 33 17.85 5.15 -7.25
CA ILE A 33 16.54 4.50 -7.36
C ILE A 33 16.64 3.22 -8.17
N TYR A 34 16.19 2.11 -7.60
CA TYR A 34 16.19 0.76 -8.19
C TYR A 34 14.76 0.27 -8.32
N PHE A 35 14.41 -0.34 -9.43
CA PHE A 35 13.06 -0.86 -9.65
C PHE A 35 13.03 -2.38 -9.76
N GLY A 36 12.06 -2.98 -9.09
CA GLY A 36 11.61 -4.33 -9.36
C GLY A 36 10.19 -4.31 -9.91
N ILE A 37 10.04 -4.56 -11.20
CA ILE A 37 8.77 -4.45 -11.90
C ILE A 37 8.34 -5.83 -12.36
N VAL A 38 7.22 -6.32 -11.85
CA VAL A 38 6.57 -7.50 -12.41
C VAL A 38 5.48 -7.07 -13.38
N VAL A 39 5.52 -7.63 -14.58
CA VAL A 39 4.50 -7.41 -15.62
C VAL A 39 3.72 -8.71 -15.80
N ILE A 40 2.42 -8.63 -15.48
CA ILE A 40 1.49 -9.75 -15.51
C ILE A 40 0.53 -9.50 -16.67
N GLU A 41 0.90 -9.92 -17.87
CA GLU A 41 0.12 -9.68 -19.10
C GLU A 41 0.65 -10.58 -20.23
N ASN A 42 0.28 -10.33 -21.47
CA ASN A 42 0.88 -11.04 -22.62
C ASN A 42 2.32 -10.58 -22.92
N LEU A 43 3.05 -11.41 -23.66
CA LEU A 43 4.46 -11.17 -23.96
C LEU A 43 4.72 -9.88 -24.77
N GLU A 44 3.79 -9.49 -25.63
CA GLU A 44 3.95 -8.27 -26.44
C GLU A 44 3.84 -7.02 -25.58
N PHE A 45 2.92 -7.00 -24.64
CA PHE A 45 2.78 -5.95 -23.63
C PHE A 45 4.09 -5.80 -22.82
N TYR A 46 4.64 -6.90 -22.33
CA TYR A 46 5.92 -6.91 -21.63
C TYR A 46 7.07 -6.35 -22.50
N LYS A 47 7.19 -6.79 -23.77
CA LYS A 47 8.22 -6.30 -24.68
C LYS A 47 8.09 -4.80 -24.93
N LYS A 48 6.86 -4.28 -25.06
CA LYS A 48 6.57 -2.85 -25.22
C LYS A 48 7.11 -2.06 -24.03
N ILE A 49 6.72 -2.44 -22.80
CA ILE A 49 7.18 -1.77 -21.58
C ILE A 49 8.72 -1.79 -21.50
N LYS A 50 9.32 -2.95 -21.70
CA LYS A 50 10.77 -3.10 -21.63
C LYS A 50 11.50 -2.23 -22.67
N LYS A 51 10.93 -2.06 -23.85
CA LYS A 51 11.47 -1.17 -24.89
C LYS A 51 11.36 0.30 -24.48
N GLU A 52 10.20 0.74 -24.01
CA GLU A 52 9.95 2.14 -23.61
C GLU A 52 10.82 2.56 -22.41
N LEU A 53 11.11 1.65 -21.49
CA LEU A 53 11.92 1.89 -20.31
C LEU A 53 13.41 1.50 -20.49
N SER A 54 13.85 1.16 -21.71
CA SER A 54 15.21 0.66 -21.98
C SER A 54 16.33 1.64 -21.63
N ASN A 55 16.05 2.95 -21.64
CA ASN A 55 17.02 4.00 -21.33
C ASN A 55 17.11 4.30 -19.82
N ILE A 56 16.25 3.73 -19.01
CA ILE A 56 16.24 3.94 -17.55
C ILE A 56 17.11 2.85 -16.91
N LYS A 57 18.10 3.29 -16.13
CA LYS A 57 19.01 2.40 -15.41
C LYS A 57 18.35 1.84 -14.14
N ASN A 58 18.94 0.73 -13.64
CA ASN A 58 18.57 0.10 -12.38
C ASN A 58 17.13 -0.44 -12.37
N ILE A 59 16.69 -1.05 -13.46
CA ILE A 59 15.40 -1.74 -13.55
C ILE A 59 15.61 -3.23 -13.70
N SER A 60 14.99 -4.00 -12.81
CA SER A 60 14.81 -5.44 -12.92
C SER A 60 13.38 -5.75 -13.33
N PHE A 61 13.21 -6.59 -14.34
CA PHE A 61 11.89 -6.99 -14.82
C PHE A 61 11.66 -8.49 -14.62
N LEU A 62 10.46 -8.82 -14.19
CA LEU A 62 9.94 -10.18 -14.19
C LEU A 62 8.67 -10.24 -15.01
N TYR A 63 8.62 -11.15 -15.97
CA TYR A 63 7.44 -11.43 -16.80
C TYR A 63 6.65 -12.62 -16.28
N LYS A 64 5.34 -12.48 -16.23
CA LYS A 64 4.39 -13.55 -15.91
C LYS A 64 3.22 -13.51 -16.88
N GLU A 65 2.96 -14.63 -17.54
CA GLU A 65 1.85 -14.77 -18.49
C GLU A 65 0.52 -15.17 -17.81
N GLU A 66 0.56 -15.50 -16.53
CA GLU A 66 -0.61 -16.03 -15.83
C GLU A 66 -1.61 -14.93 -15.48
N LYS A 67 -2.68 -14.81 -16.25
CA LYS A 67 -3.86 -14.01 -15.88
C LYS A 67 -4.75 -14.69 -14.84
N ASN A 68 -4.69 -16.02 -14.77
CA ASN A 68 -5.55 -16.83 -13.91
C ASN A 68 -4.89 -17.00 -12.53
N ASN A 69 -5.61 -16.69 -11.47
CA ASN A 69 -5.24 -16.94 -10.07
C ASN A 69 -4.05 -16.11 -9.52
N LEU A 70 -3.71 -14.96 -10.11
CA LEU A 70 -2.57 -14.21 -9.60
C LEU A 70 -2.88 -13.40 -8.35
N GLY A 71 -3.98 -12.70 -8.29
CA GLY A 71 -4.23 -11.77 -7.20
C GLY A 71 -3.11 -10.75 -6.97
N VAL A 72 -3.39 -9.72 -6.22
CA VAL A 72 -2.44 -8.63 -5.95
C VAL A 72 -1.23 -9.11 -5.13
N ALA A 73 -1.46 -9.97 -4.14
CA ALA A 73 -0.41 -10.48 -3.25
C ALA A 73 0.71 -11.21 -4.00
N LYS A 74 0.35 -12.07 -4.96
CA LYS A 74 1.35 -12.82 -5.75
C LYS A 74 2.17 -11.90 -6.65
N GLY A 75 1.53 -10.91 -7.25
CA GLY A 75 2.23 -9.88 -8.03
C GLY A 75 3.24 -9.09 -7.17
N ARG A 76 2.84 -8.67 -5.98
CA ARG A 76 3.72 -7.96 -5.04
C ARG A 76 4.85 -8.83 -4.52
N ASN A 77 4.61 -10.12 -4.23
CA ASN A 77 5.67 -11.07 -3.88
C ASN A 77 6.71 -11.19 -5.00
N PHE A 78 6.28 -11.31 -6.26
CA PHE A 78 7.22 -11.35 -7.39
C PHE A 78 8.02 -10.05 -7.53
N ALA A 79 7.39 -8.89 -7.36
CA ALA A 79 8.11 -7.63 -7.41
C ALA A 79 9.11 -7.54 -6.23
N ALA A 80 8.71 -7.89 -5.02
CA ALA A 80 9.56 -7.91 -3.84
C ALA A 80 10.72 -8.90 -3.95
N SER A 81 10.55 -10.03 -4.66
CA SER A 81 11.60 -11.05 -4.82
C SER A 81 12.86 -10.56 -5.57
N MET A 82 12.76 -9.44 -6.26
CA MET A 82 13.90 -8.80 -6.95
C MET A 82 14.67 -7.81 -6.07
N TYR A 83 14.23 -7.58 -4.81
CA TYR A 83 14.91 -6.72 -3.85
C TYR A 83 16.31 -7.26 -3.50
N ASN A 84 17.32 -6.39 -3.52
CA ASN A 84 18.72 -6.77 -3.35
C ASN A 84 19.45 -5.97 -2.26
N ASN A 85 18.81 -5.84 -1.10
CA ASN A 85 19.34 -5.15 0.09
C ASN A 85 19.62 -3.64 -0.08
N GLU A 86 18.85 -2.95 -0.90
CA GLU A 86 18.81 -1.49 -0.88
C GLU A 86 18.44 -1.00 0.53
N GLU A 87 18.84 0.21 0.90
CA GLU A 87 18.63 0.73 2.26
C GLU A 87 17.16 0.94 2.60
N TYR A 88 16.35 1.27 1.58
CA TYR A 88 14.91 1.50 1.71
C TYR A 88 14.13 0.68 0.68
N PHE A 89 12.90 0.38 1.06
CA PHE A 89 11.94 -0.31 0.22
C PHE A 89 10.65 0.51 0.11
N LEU A 90 10.23 0.80 -1.12
CA LEU A 90 8.99 1.48 -1.46
C LEU A 90 8.11 0.56 -2.29
N GLN A 91 6.91 0.24 -1.80
CA GLN A 91 5.87 -0.42 -2.58
C GLN A 91 4.87 0.62 -3.06
N ILE A 92 4.59 0.64 -4.36
CA ILE A 92 3.59 1.50 -4.98
C ILE A 92 2.85 0.76 -6.11
N ASP A 93 1.71 1.33 -6.48
CA ASP A 93 0.98 0.89 -7.66
C ASP A 93 1.56 1.49 -8.96
N PRO A 94 1.30 0.88 -10.14
CA PRO A 94 1.85 1.33 -11.42
C PRO A 94 1.34 2.68 -11.90
N HIS A 95 0.39 3.29 -11.21
CA HIS A 95 -0.24 4.57 -11.52
C HIS A 95 0.00 5.59 -10.41
N SER A 96 1.27 5.97 -10.24
CA SER A 96 1.73 6.93 -9.23
C SER A 96 2.45 8.12 -9.87
N ARG A 97 2.48 9.27 -9.19
CA ARG A 97 3.25 10.47 -9.56
C ARG A 97 4.00 11.02 -8.37
N PHE A 98 5.03 11.81 -8.62
CA PHE A 98 5.99 12.19 -7.59
C PHE A 98 6.21 13.70 -7.55
N ASN A 99 6.33 14.25 -6.36
CA ASN A 99 6.83 15.60 -6.15
C ASN A 99 8.34 15.66 -6.32
N LYS A 100 8.85 16.83 -6.68
CA LYS A 100 10.28 17.05 -6.78
C LYS A 100 10.98 16.73 -5.44
N ASN A 101 12.10 16.00 -5.52
CA ASN A 101 12.89 15.54 -4.38
C ASN A 101 12.12 14.59 -3.43
N TRP A 102 11.15 13.84 -3.95
CA TRP A 102 10.33 12.91 -3.17
C TRP A 102 11.17 11.91 -2.35
N ASP A 103 12.28 11.45 -2.92
CA ASP A 103 13.21 10.48 -2.33
C ASP A 103 13.77 10.98 -0.99
N ILE A 104 14.33 12.18 -0.97
CA ILE A 104 14.88 12.79 0.25
C ILE A 104 13.74 13.09 1.24
N THR A 105 12.64 13.68 0.78
CA THR A 105 11.50 14.00 1.63
C THR A 105 10.98 12.74 2.33
N LEU A 106 10.90 11.62 1.63
CA LEU A 106 10.40 10.36 2.18
C LEU A 106 11.39 9.75 3.19
N ILE A 107 12.70 9.79 2.90
CA ILE A 107 13.75 9.31 3.80
C ILE A 107 13.79 10.16 5.08
N ASP A 108 13.71 11.48 4.98
CA ASP A 108 13.70 12.37 6.13
C ASP A 108 12.46 12.16 6.99
N THR A 109 11.30 11.98 6.36
CA THR A 109 10.04 11.66 7.04
C THR A 109 10.14 10.33 7.78
N PHE A 110 10.69 9.31 7.14
CA PHE A 110 10.91 8.00 7.75
C PHE A 110 11.87 8.07 8.95
N SER A 111 12.96 8.81 8.82
CA SER A 111 13.94 8.99 9.91
C SER A 111 13.28 9.62 11.13
N GLN A 112 12.48 10.67 10.94
CA GLN A 112 11.70 11.29 12.01
C GLN A 112 10.68 10.33 12.64
N ALA A 113 10.05 9.47 11.82
CA ALA A 113 9.12 8.46 12.31
C ALA A 113 9.83 7.44 13.22
N VAL A 114 10.98 6.93 12.79
CA VAL A 114 11.81 6.00 13.58
C VAL A 114 12.23 6.63 14.92
N GLU A 115 12.66 7.90 14.91
CA GLU A 115 13.02 8.62 16.13
C GLU A 115 11.81 8.79 17.05
N THR A 116 10.64 9.15 16.50
CA THR A 116 9.42 9.39 17.27
C THR A 116 8.98 8.15 18.05
N VAL A 117 9.01 6.98 17.42
CA VAL A 117 8.59 5.72 18.06
C VAL A 117 9.73 4.92 18.66
N ASN A 118 10.98 5.39 18.49
CA ASN A 118 12.20 4.70 18.92
C ASN A 118 12.25 3.23 18.46
N ASN A 119 11.78 2.96 17.23
CA ASN A 119 11.74 1.62 16.67
C ASN A 119 12.26 1.61 15.23
N LYS A 120 13.34 0.88 14.96
CA LYS A 120 13.89 0.72 13.61
C LYS A 120 13.01 -0.13 12.69
N LYS A 121 12.20 -1.00 13.26
CA LYS A 121 11.16 -1.74 12.55
C LYS A 121 9.92 -0.82 12.42
N THR A 122 9.99 0.13 11.53
CA THR A 122 8.91 1.08 11.24
C THR A 122 8.57 1.03 9.77
N VAL A 123 7.30 1.18 9.44
CA VAL A 123 6.81 1.43 8.09
C VAL A 123 5.91 2.65 8.07
N LEU A 124 6.03 3.42 7.00
CA LEU A 124 5.09 4.49 6.66
C LEU A 124 4.07 3.97 5.67
N THR A 125 2.83 4.29 5.90
CA THR A 125 1.71 3.96 5.03
C THR A 125 0.67 5.06 5.06
N GLY A 126 -0.32 5.00 4.17
CA GLY A 126 -1.45 5.92 4.19
C GLY A 126 -2.11 6.08 2.84
N TYR A 127 -3.18 6.83 2.82
CA TYR A 127 -3.81 7.28 1.59
C TYR A 127 -2.99 8.43 1.00
N LEU A 128 -2.52 8.23 -0.21
CA LEU A 128 -1.79 9.24 -0.96
C LEU A 128 -2.75 10.33 -1.46
N GLY A 129 -2.24 11.52 -1.71
CA GLY A 129 -2.93 12.52 -2.51
C GLY A 129 -3.32 11.94 -3.87
N LYS A 130 -4.40 12.42 -4.45
CA LYS A 130 -4.82 11.97 -5.78
C LYS A 130 -4.26 12.86 -6.88
N TYR A 131 -3.98 12.27 -8.03
CA TYR A 131 -3.84 13.03 -9.26
C TYR A 131 -4.94 12.66 -10.25
N LEU A 132 -5.26 13.59 -11.12
CA LEU A 132 -6.25 13.46 -12.18
C LEU A 132 -5.70 14.07 -13.47
N TYR A 133 -6.15 13.59 -14.60
CA TYR A 133 -5.87 14.22 -15.87
C TYR A 133 -6.92 15.28 -16.19
N ASN A 134 -6.49 16.46 -16.58
CA ASN A 134 -7.40 17.46 -17.15
C ASN A 134 -7.91 16.96 -18.51
N LYS A 135 -9.22 17.04 -18.72
CA LYS A 135 -9.89 16.59 -19.95
C LYS A 135 -9.45 17.31 -21.20
N ASP A 136 -9.23 18.60 -21.04
CA ASP A 136 -9.09 19.50 -22.20
C ASP A 136 -7.67 19.48 -22.76
N ASP A 137 -6.67 19.32 -21.90
CA ASP A 137 -5.26 19.42 -22.27
C ASP A 137 -4.39 18.22 -21.83
N GLY A 138 -4.97 17.27 -21.08
CA GLY A 138 -4.26 16.09 -20.57
C GLY A 138 -3.23 16.39 -19.48
N GLN A 139 -3.19 17.63 -18.95
CA GLN A 139 -2.29 17.99 -17.86
C GLN A 139 -2.71 17.30 -16.55
N ILE A 140 -1.73 17.07 -15.69
CA ILE A 140 -1.96 16.46 -14.39
C ILE A 140 -2.38 17.55 -13.40
N TYR A 141 -3.47 17.28 -12.73
CA TYR A 141 -3.96 18.02 -11.58
C TYR A 141 -3.81 17.17 -10.33
N VAL A 142 -3.27 17.73 -9.24
CA VAL A 142 -3.09 17.04 -7.97
C VAL A 142 -4.04 17.60 -6.90
N ASP A 143 -4.51 16.70 -6.02
CA ASP A 143 -5.35 17.05 -4.89
C ASP A 143 -4.85 16.31 -3.64
N ASP A 144 -4.34 17.05 -2.69
CA ASP A 144 -3.73 16.54 -1.47
C ASP A 144 -4.76 16.16 -0.38
N ASN A 145 -6.06 16.41 -0.59
CA ASN A 145 -7.06 16.20 0.45
C ASN A 145 -7.10 14.76 0.98
N LEU A 146 -6.80 13.76 0.15
CA LEU A 146 -6.77 12.36 0.57
C LEU A 146 -5.58 12.02 1.47
N SER A 147 -4.48 12.77 1.42
CA SER A 147 -3.31 12.55 2.29
C SER A 147 -3.65 12.65 3.77
N TYR A 148 -4.76 13.30 4.11
CA TYR A 148 -5.27 13.42 5.47
C TYR A 148 -6.28 12.34 5.84
N THR A 149 -6.37 11.28 5.08
CA THR A 149 -7.26 10.15 5.38
C THR A 149 -6.45 8.98 5.92
N ARG A 150 -7.11 8.11 6.69
CA ARG A 150 -6.55 6.87 7.20
C ARG A 150 -7.59 5.78 7.18
N TRP A 151 -7.11 4.56 7.14
CA TRP A 151 -7.96 3.42 7.38
C TRP A 151 -8.39 3.36 8.84
N ILE A 152 -9.69 3.30 9.05
CA ILE A 152 -10.28 2.99 10.35
C ILE A 152 -11.12 1.73 10.21
N PRO A 153 -11.12 0.87 11.23
CA PRO A 153 -12.07 -0.23 11.29
C PRO A 153 -13.47 0.38 11.31
N ASN A 154 -14.24 0.15 10.27
CA ASN A 154 -15.64 0.52 10.26
C ASN A 154 -16.49 -0.74 10.26
N GLU A 155 -17.81 -0.60 10.38
CA GLU A 155 -18.70 -1.73 10.45
C GLU A 155 -18.40 -2.76 9.37
N PHE A 156 -18.23 -4.01 9.79
CA PHE A 156 -18.15 -5.13 8.87
C PHE A 156 -19.51 -5.29 8.21
N VAL A 157 -19.56 -5.39 6.92
CA VAL A 157 -20.75 -5.82 6.23
C VAL A 157 -20.90 -7.32 6.52
N ILE A 158 -21.81 -7.64 7.44
CA ILE A 158 -22.17 -9.00 7.76
C ILE A 158 -22.83 -9.60 6.51
N GLY A 159 -22.10 -10.38 5.77
CA GLY A 159 -22.53 -10.99 4.50
C GLY A 159 -21.33 -11.39 3.67
N ASP A 160 -20.30 -10.57 3.65
CA ASP A 160 -19.00 -10.91 3.13
C ASP A 160 -18.08 -11.22 4.30
N ILE A 161 -17.52 -12.40 4.35
CA ILE A 161 -16.72 -12.92 5.48
C ILE A 161 -15.39 -12.17 5.62
N ILE A 162 -15.08 -11.26 4.71
CA ILE A 162 -13.84 -10.49 4.72
C ILE A 162 -14.15 -9.09 5.20
N PRO A 163 -13.47 -8.66 6.26
CA PRO A 163 -13.67 -7.32 6.80
C PRO A 163 -13.29 -6.26 5.79
N LYS A 164 -14.18 -5.31 5.58
CA LYS A 164 -13.89 -4.10 4.80
C LYS A 164 -13.55 -2.98 5.78
N PHE A 165 -12.42 -2.33 5.54
CA PHE A 165 -12.05 -1.14 6.27
C PHE A 165 -12.44 0.09 5.43
N ASN A 166 -13.06 1.06 6.06
CA ASN A 166 -13.32 2.34 5.43
C ASN A 166 -12.20 3.33 5.79
N HIS A 167 -11.95 4.25 4.89
CA HIS A 167 -11.09 5.39 5.17
C HIS A 167 -11.92 6.54 5.76
N ALA A 168 -11.32 7.32 6.64
CA ALA A 168 -11.92 8.55 7.14
C ALA A 168 -10.87 9.66 7.18
N PRO A 169 -11.26 10.91 6.93
CA PRO A 169 -10.38 12.04 7.11
C PRO A 169 -9.85 12.07 8.55
N LEU A 170 -8.54 12.26 8.72
CA LEU A 170 -7.92 12.32 10.05
C LEU A 170 -8.57 13.40 10.93
N HIS A 171 -8.88 14.55 10.34
CA HIS A 171 -9.49 15.70 11.02
C HIS A 171 -10.97 15.51 11.39
N SER A 172 -11.65 14.50 10.87
CA SER A 172 -13.07 14.26 11.16
C SER A 172 -13.32 13.24 12.27
N ILE A 173 -12.26 12.68 12.85
CA ILE A 173 -12.41 11.52 13.73
C ILE A 173 -12.67 11.93 15.18
N SER A 174 -12.02 12.96 15.68
CA SER A 174 -12.32 13.64 16.96
C SER A 174 -11.45 14.88 17.14
N ASP A 175 -11.89 15.80 18.04
CA ASP A 175 -11.06 16.94 18.44
C ASP A 175 -9.78 16.49 19.14
N GLU A 176 -9.81 15.39 19.88
CA GLU A 176 -8.64 14.81 20.55
C GLU A 176 -7.61 14.32 19.57
N LEU A 177 -8.02 13.69 18.46
CA LEU A 177 -7.12 13.29 17.41
C LEU A 177 -6.53 14.49 16.66
N ASN A 178 -7.32 15.54 16.45
CA ASN A 178 -6.81 16.78 15.87
C ASN A 178 -5.73 17.41 16.76
N ILE A 179 -5.95 17.44 18.07
CA ILE A 179 -4.95 17.88 19.04
C ILE A 179 -3.72 16.98 19.00
N PHE A 180 -3.91 15.68 18.93
CA PHE A 180 -2.82 14.73 18.82
C PHE A 180 -1.99 14.96 17.55
N LEU A 181 -2.61 15.13 16.37
CA LEU A 181 -1.95 15.37 15.11
C LEU A 181 -1.29 16.75 15.02
N GLN A 182 -1.81 17.75 15.69
CA GLN A 182 -1.16 19.05 15.82
C GLN A 182 0.15 18.97 16.61
N ASN A 183 0.25 18.04 17.54
CA ASN A 183 1.43 17.84 18.40
C ASN A 183 2.36 16.73 17.89
N ASN A 184 1.87 15.84 17.00
CA ASN A 184 2.61 14.69 16.51
C ASN A 184 2.51 14.62 14.98
N LYS A 185 3.64 14.55 14.31
CA LYS A 185 3.70 14.44 12.83
C LYS A 185 3.19 13.10 12.30
N PHE A 186 3.06 12.10 13.16
CA PHE A 186 2.71 10.73 12.78
C PHE A 186 1.56 10.24 13.64
N ALA A 187 0.70 9.43 13.04
CA ALA A 187 -0.36 8.71 13.74
C ALA A 187 -0.20 7.20 13.52
N PRO A 188 -0.49 6.36 14.52
CA PRO A 188 -0.54 4.92 14.31
C PRO A 188 -1.57 4.56 13.24
N ALA A 189 -1.22 3.63 12.35
CA ALA A 189 -2.13 3.11 11.34
C ALA A 189 -2.62 1.71 11.73
N SER A 190 -3.92 1.49 11.71
CA SER A 190 -4.53 0.19 12.02
C SER A 190 -4.42 -0.80 10.87
N LEU A 191 -4.13 -0.32 9.67
CA LEU A 191 -3.99 -1.10 8.46
C LEU A 191 -2.98 -0.41 7.53
N ILE A 192 -2.19 -1.20 6.82
CA ILE A 192 -1.39 -0.67 5.72
C ILE A 192 -2.27 -0.40 4.50
N SER A 193 -1.80 0.46 3.62
CA SER A 193 -2.37 0.73 2.30
C SER A 193 -1.46 0.14 1.24
N GLY A 194 -1.93 -0.86 0.52
CA GLY A 194 -1.11 -1.62 -0.40
C GLY A 194 -0.50 -0.81 -1.54
N HIS A 195 -1.13 0.31 -1.90
CA HIS A 195 -0.62 1.24 -2.92
C HIS A 195 0.48 2.19 -2.40
N PHE A 196 0.77 2.17 -1.09
CA PHE A 196 1.89 2.91 -0.51
C PHE A 196 2.38 2.30 0.79
N ILE A 197 3.58 1.73 0.76
CA ILE A 197 4.30 1.28 1.94
C ILE A 197 5.76 1.68 1.77
N PHE A 198 6.31 2.40 2.74
CA PHE A 198 7.72 2.74 2.76
C PHE A 198 8.38 2.30 4.06
N GLY A 199 9.49 1.61 3.96
CA GLY A 199 10.28 1.14 5.10
C GLY A 199 11.75 1.01 4.76
N ASN A 200 12.54 0.63 5.75
CA ASN A 200 13.95 0.32 5.54
C ASN A 200 14.15 -1.16 5.17
N SER A 201 15.40 -1.61 5.13
CA SER A 201 15.77 -2.99 4.80
C SER A 201 15.18 -4.06 5.73
N TYR A 202 14.74 -3.73 6.93
CA TYR A 202 13.98 -4.68 7.77
C TYR A 202 12.66 -5.06 7.13
N PHE A 203 11.95 -4.07 6.56
CA PHE A 203 10.71 -4.33 5.85
C PHE A 203 10.97 -5.09 4.53
N GLY A 204 11.94 -4.64 3.71
CA GLY A 204 12.21 -5.24 2.41
C GLY A 204 12.62 -6.72 2.44
N LYS A 205 13.22 -7.21 3.54
CA LYS A 205 13.70 -8.59 3.66
C LYS A 205 12.61 -9.61 3.98
N ASP A 206 11.56 -9.17 4.65
CA ASP A 206 10.57 -10.07 5.25
C ASP A 206 9.21 -10.03 4.52
N ILE A 207 9.16 -9.37 3.33
CA ILE A 207 7.93 -9.31 2.56
C ILE A 207 7.64 -10.67 1.93
N HIS A 208 6.69 -11.36 2.50
CA HIS A 208 6.09 -12.55 1.92
C HIS A 208 4.61 -12.60 2.26
N LEU A 209 3.79 -12.29 1.25
CA LEU A 209 2.34 -12.33 1.39
C LEU A 209 1.84 -13.74 1.10
N PRO A 210 0.83 -14.25 1.82
CA PRO A 210 0.17 -15.50 1.46
C PRO A 210 -0.32 -15.45 0.00
N GLU A 211 -0.06 -16.52 -0.74
CA GLU A 211 -0.53 -16.63 -2.12
C GLU A 211 -2.06 -16.79 -2.17
N ASN A 212 -2.63 -16.52 -3.33
CA ASN A 212 -4.07 -16.64 -3.60
C ASN A 212 -4.96 -15.67 -2.81
N LEU A 213 -4.45 -14.47 -2.56
CA LEU A 213 -5.23 -13.33 -2.10
C LEU A 213 -5.54 -12.44 -3.30
N LEU A 214 -6.82 -12.13 -3.50
CA LEU A 214 -7.26 -11.42 -4.70
C LEU A 214 -6.99 -9.92 -4.61
N PHE A 215 -7.31 -9.29 -3.47
CA PHE A 215 -7.18 -7.84 -3.35
C PHE A 215 -6.89 -7.33 -1.93
N TRP A 216 -7.87 -7.00 -1.11
CA TRP A 216 -7.72 -6.28 0.17
C TRP A 216 -7.28 -7.17 1.33
N GLU A 217 -7.50 -8.43 1.20
CA GLU A 217 -7.14 -9.42 2.19
C GLU A 217 -5.63 -9.41 2.46
N GLU A 218 -4.86 -9.03 1.43
CA GLU A 218 -3.41 -8.92 1.55
C GLU A 218 -3.00 -7.80 2.52
N GLU A 219 -3.68 -6.65 2.49
CA GLU A 219 -3.39 -5.52 3.37
C GLU A 219 -3.60 -5.92 4.84
N ILE A 220 -4.65 -6.69 5.11
CA ILE A 220 -4.95 -7.21 6.44
C ILE A 220 -3.89 -8.21 6.89
N LEU A 221 -3.59 -9.22 6.06
CA LEU A 221 -2.64 -10.25 6.44
C LEU A 221 -1.22 -9.69 6.55
N GLN A 222 -0.82 -8.78 5.69
CA GLN A 222 0.47 -8.11 5.80
C GLN A 222 0.55 -7.25 7.06
N THR A 223 -0.54 -6.58 7.44
CA THR A 223 -0.60 -5.83 8.70
C THR A 223 -0.44 -6.75 9.90
N ILE A 224 -1.11 -7.91 9.91
CA ILE A 224 -0.98 -8.92 10.97
C ILE A 224 0.46 -9.39 11.09
N GLU A 225 1.13 -9.68 9.98
CA GLU A 225 2.53 -10.09 9.98
C GLU A 225 3.44 -8.99 10.53
N LEU A 226 3.32 -7.76 10.03
CA LEU A 226 4.13 -6.63 10.48
C LEU A 226 3.99 -6.38 11.98
N ILE A 227 2.76 -6.36 12.51
CA ILE A 227 2.51 -6.17 13.94
C ILE A 227 3.08 -7.33 14.75
N SER A 228 2.92 -8.55 14.24
CA SER A 228 3.47 -9.75 14.92
C SER A 228 4.99 -9.69 15.03
N ASP A 229 5.64 -9.16 14.01
CA ASP A 229 7.09 -9.04 13.94
C ASP A 229 7.64 -7.78 14.63
N GLY A 230 6.76 -7.03 15.29
CA GLY A 230 7.14 -5.87 16.11
C GLY A 230 7.34 -4.58 15.30
N PHE A 231 6.77 -4.47 14.11
CA PHE A 231 6.79 -3.22 13.38
C PHE A 231 5.84 -2.18 13.97
N SER A 232 6.28 -0.93 13.97
CA SER A 232 5.43 0.24 14.13
C SER A 232 4.90 0.66 12.78
N ILE A 233 3.58 0.71 12.63
CA ILE A 233 2.92 1.12 11.38
C ILE A 233 2.40 2.53 11.58
N LEU A 234 2.92 3.48 10.80
CA LEU A 234 2.64 4.89 10.99
C LEU A 234 2.04 5.52 9.72
N HIS A 235 1.04 6.32 9.95
CA HIS A 235 0.50 7.26 8.98
C HIS A 235 1.21 8.60 9.14
N PHE A 236 1.71 9.18 8.06
CA PHE A 236 2.26 10.54 8.15
C PHE A 236 1.13 11.57 8.01
N GLY A 237 1.15 12.58 8.90
CA GLY A 237 0.13 13.62 8.97
C GLY A 237 0.37 14.83 8.06
N SER A 238 1.29 14.72 7.12
CA SER A 238 1.61 15.77 6.15
C SER A 238 1.28 15.34 4.72
N THR A 239 1.27 16.30 3.80
CA THR A 239 1.15 16.02 2.35
C THR A 239 2.15 14.97 1.92
N SER A 240 1.67 13.92 1.26
CA SER A 240 2.53 12.90 0.68
C SER A 240 3.38 13.48 -0.46
N PRO A 241 4.66 13.11 -0.58
CA PRO A 241 5.44 13.45 -1.77
C PRO A 241 5.08 12.60 -2.99
N ILE A 242 4.10 11.70 -2.87
CA ILE A 242 3.65 10.76 -3.91
C ILE A 242 2.14 10.87 -4.05
N TYR A 243 1.65 10.80 -5.27
CA TYR A 243 0.23 10.82 -5.64
C TYR A 243 -0.18 9.54 -6.31
N HIS A 244 -1.44 9.18 -6.17
CA HIS A 244 -2.03 7.95 -6.70
C HIS A 244 -3.27 8.25 -7.57
N LEU A 245 -3.50 7.47 -8.60
CA LEU A 245 -4.70 7.55 -9.41
C LEU A 245 -5.77 6.58 -8.85
N TYR A 246 -6.76 7.11 -8.16
CA TYR A 246 -7.80 6.29 -7.51
C TYR A 246 -8.93 5.89 -8.44
N THR A 247 -9.18 6.70 -9.46
CA THR A 247 -10.20 6.44 -10.45
C THR A 247 -9.58 6.53 -11.81
N PHE A 248 -9.47 5.42 -12.49
CA PHE A 248 -9.35 5.44 -13.93
C PHE A 248 -10.63 6.04 -14.46
N ASN A 249 -10.53 7.22 -15.00
CA ASN A 249 -11.57 7.88 -15.76
C ASN A 249 -12.70 8.57 -15.04
N ILE A 250 -12.43 9.77 -14.61
CA ILE A 250 -13.43 10.82 -14.77
C ILE A 250 -13.63 11.15 -16.28
N PHE A 251 -12.81 10.60 -17.19
CA PHE A 251 -12.66 11.09 -18.57
C PHE A 251 -12.75 10.06 -19.69
N SER A 252 -12.56 8.79 -19.44
CA SER A 252 -13.06 7.73 -20.31
C SER A 252 -14.20 7.04 -19.59
N GLN A 253 -15.17 6.55 -20.34
CA GLN A 253 -16.33 5.84 -19.79
C GLN A 253 -15.98 4.42 -19.27
N GLU A 254 -14.72 4.14 -19.03
CA GLU A 254 -14.20 2.90 -18.47
C GLU A 254 -13.84 3.16 -17.01
N GLU A 255 -14.78 2.99 -16.13
CA GLU A 255 -14.56 2.91 -14.70
C GLU A 255 -13.81 1.59 -14.40
N TYR A 256 -12.54 1.68 -14.05
CA TYR A 256 -11.88 0.60 -13.34
C TYR A 256 -12.30 0.68 -11.87
N GLY A 257 -13.53 0.30 -11.61
CA GLY A 257 -14.02 0.11 -10.24
C GLY A 257 -13.66 -1.30 -9.74
N ARG A 258 -13.75 -1.51 -8.45
CA ARG A 258 -13.55 -2.82 -7.80
C ARG A 258 -14.50 -3.89 -8.30
N ASP A 259 -15.62 -3.51 -8.87
CA ASP A 259 -16.59 -4.37 -9.53
C ASP A 259 -16.02 -5.00 -10.82
N ASP A 260 -14.96 -4.41 -11.38
CA ASP A 260 -14.31 -4.93 -12.59
C ASP A 260 -13.38 -6.13 -12.33
N LEU A 261 -12.98 -6.42 -11.09
CA LEU A 261 -12.25 -7.66 -10.78
C LEU A 261 -13.02 -8.89 -11.24
N GLN A 262 -14.35 -8.85 -11.20
CA GLN A 262 -15.22 -9.91 -11.74
C GLN A 262 -15.01 -10.12 -13.25
N ASN A 263 -14.72 -9.03 -13.97
CA ASN A 263 -14.50 -9.05 -15.40
C ASN A 263 -13.06 -9.46 -15.79
N TYR A 264 -12.10 -9.22 -14.90
CA TYR A 264 -10.68 -9.52 -15.15
C TYR A 264 -10.23 -10.91 -14.70
N LEU A 265 -10.95 -11.53 -13.76
CA LEU A 265 -10.59 -12.86 -13.25
C LEU A 265 -11.57 -13.91 -13.80
N PRO A 266 -11.14 -14.75 -14.76
CA PRO A 266 -11.93 -15.90 -15.14
C PRO A 266 -12.23 -16.74 -13.88
N ASN A 267 -13.46 -17.26 -13.78
CA ASN A 267 -13.93 -18.01 -12.61
C ASN A 267 -13.86 -17.21 -11.29
N TYR A 268 -14.24 -15.94 -11.33
CA TYR A 268 -14.18 -15.05 -10.16
C TYR A 268 -14.79 -15.68 -8.90
N GLU A 269 -15.98 -16.27 -9.00
CA GLU A 269 -16.67 -16.87 -7.84
C GLU A 269 -15.86 -18.01 -7.21
N GLU A 270 -15.28 -18.89 -8.03
CA GLU A 270 -14.45 -19.99 -7.56
C GLU A 270 -13.17 -19.48 -6.90
N ASN A 271 -12.52 -18.48 -7.51
CA ASN A 271 -11.32 -17.82 -6.97
C ASN A 271 -11.63 -17.05 -5.68
N TYR A 272 -12.80 -16.43 -5.59
CA TYR A 272 -13.24 -15.73 -4.39
C TYR A 272 -13.46 -16.70 -3.22
N GLN A 273 -14.10 -17.85 -3.46
CA GLN A 273 -14.29 -18.87 -2.45
C GLN A 273 -12.95 -19.48 -1.98
N LEU A 274 -12.03 -19.70 -2.92
CA LEU A 274 -10.68 -20.18 -2.59
C LEU A 274 -9.94 -19.17 -1.72
N MET A 275 -9.93 -17.91 -2.10
CA MET A 275 -9.32 -16.81 -1.35
C MET A 275 -9.89 -16.70 0.06
N LYS A 276 -11.22 -16.74 0.19
CA LYS A 276 -11.92 -16.72 1.47
C LYS A 276 -11.49 -17.88 2.37
N ASN A 277 -11.42 -19.08 1.83
CA ASN A 277 -10.97 -20.27 2.57
C ASN A 277 -9.50 -20.11 3.03
N ASN A 278 -8.65 -19.57 2.17
CA ASN A 278 -7.23 -19.31 2.50
C ASN A 278 -7.11 -18.27 3.59
N PHE A 279 -7.87 -17.18 3.51
CA PHE A 279 -7.89 -16.12 4.53
C PHE A 279 -8.33 -16.68 5.90
N LEU A 280 -9.45 -17.39 5.95
CA LEU A 280 -9.93 -18.01 7.20
C LEU A 280 -8.97 -19.06 7.74
N SER A 281 -8.36 -19.85 6.86
CA SER A 281 -7.34 -20.82 7.25
C SER A 281 -6.11 -20.14 7.85
N TYR A 282 -5.65 -19.03 7.25
CA TYR A 282 -4.56 -18.24 7.79
C TYR A 282 -4.89 -17.74 9.20
N LEU A 283 -6.05 -17.11 9.40
CA LEU A 283 -6.46 -16.60 10.71
C LEU A 283 -6.46 -17.72 11.78
N LYS A 284 -7.03 -18.87 11.44
CA LYS A 284 -7.09 -20.03 12.33
C LYS A 284 -5.72 -20.58 12.69
N ASN A 285 -4.81 -20.65 11.72
CA ASN A 285 -3.47 -21.23 11.92
C ASN A 285 -2.49 -20.24 12.59
N ASN A 286 -2.83 -18.95 12.66
CA ASN A 286 -2.00 -17.90 13.20
C ASN A 286 -2.67 -17.15 14.37
N ASP A 287 -3.44 -17.84 15.21
CA ASP A 287 -4.26 -17.26 16.30
C ASP A 287 -3.50 -16.25 17.18
N LEU A 288 -2.24 -16.51 17.53
CA LEU A 288 -1.43 -15.59 18.33
C LEU A 288 -1.11 -14.28 17.59
N LYS A 289 -0.84 -14.34 16.29
CA LYS A 289 -0.59 -13.15 15.45
C LYS A 289 -1.87 -12.35 15.29
N VAL A 290 -2.97 -13.04 15.05
CA VAL A 290 -4.31 -12.44 14.92
C VAL A 290 -4.70 -11.71 16.21
N LYS A 291 -4.54 -12.33 17.37
CA LYS A 291 -4.82 -11.69 18.66
C LYS A 291 -3.96 -10.46 18.94
N LYS A 292 -2.70 -10.46 18.52
CA LYS A 292 -1.87 -9.26 18.60
C LYS A 292 -2.44 -8.13 17.74
N PHE A 293 -2.85 -8.45 16.50
CA PHE A 293 -3.48 -7.49 15.60
C PHE A 293 -4.82 -6.98 16.16
N GLU A 294 -5.69 -7.87 16.65
CA GLU A 294 -6.99 -7.49 17.24
C GLU A 294 -6.83 -6.55 18.44
N LYS A 295 -5.83 -6.83 19.27
CA LYS A 295 -5.48 -5.92 20.37
C LYS A 295 -4.95 -4.58 19.84
N TYR A 296 -4.11 -4.61 18.82
CA TYR A 296 -3.53 -3.43 18.19
C TYR A 296 -4.60 -2.58 17.50
N ALA A 297 -5.45 -3.18 16.68
CA ALA A 297 -6.50 -2.51 15.92
C ALA A 297 -7.79 -2.25 16.73
N ASN A 298 -7.87 -2.81 17.93
CA ASN A 298 -9.04 -2.76 18.82
C ASN A 298 -10.33 -3.31 18.18
N ILE A 299 -10.22 -4.45 17.51
CA ILE A 299 -11.28 -5.04 16.69
C ILE A 299 -11.22 -6.55 16.80
N ASP A 300 -12.35 -7.23 16.74
CA ASP A 300 -12.44 -8.65 16.46
C ASP A 300 -12.55 -8.85 14.95
N ILE A 301 -11.59 -9.52 14.35
CA ILE A 301 -11.47 -9.61 12.90
C ILE A 301 -12.55 -10.49 12.26
N LEU A 302 -13.12 -11.43 13.00
CA LEU A 302 -14.15 -12.34 12.49
C LEU A 302 -15.55 -11.73 12.56
N THR A 303 -15.82 -10.95 13.60
CA THR A 303 -17.15 -10.39 13.84
C THR A 303 -17.24 -8.91 13.49
N GLY A 304 -16.12 -8.23 13.38
CA GLY A 304 -16.07 -6.78 13.21
C GLY A 304 -16.43 -5.99 14.44
N ALA A 305 -16.65 -6.66 15.55
CA ALA A 305 -16.97 -5.97 16.79
C ALA A 305 -15.80 -5.14 17.27
N LYS A 306 -16.05 -3.89 17.62
CA LYS A 306 -15.06 -3.04 18.30
C LYS A 306 -14.98 -3.47 19.76
N ASN A 307 -13.77 -3.67 20.27
CA ASN A 307 -13.55 -4.09 21.65
C ASN A 307 -13.75 -2.95 22.66
N SER A 308 -13.74 -1.68 22.20
CA SER A 308 -14.09 -0.51 23.01
C SER A 308 -14.91 0.50 22.21
N SER A 309 -15.70 1.32 22.93
CA SER A 309 -16.53 2.35 22.31
C SER A 309 -15.77 3.62 21.91
N THR A 310 -14.50 3.71 22.29
CA THR A 310 -13.68 4.91 22.07
C THR A 310 -12.49 4.62 21.21
N PHE A 311 -12.50 5.20 20.04
CA PHE A 311 -11.39 5.14 19.10
C PHE A 311 -10.07 5.76 19.63
N PRO A 312 -10.09 6.77 20.52
CA PRO A 312 -8.91 7.33 21.16
C PRO A 312 -8.14 6.36 22.06
N ASP A 313 -8.80 5.37 22.69
CA ASP A 313 -8.12 4.39 23.54
C ASP A 313 -7.11 3.55 22.74
N THR A 314 -7.38 3.38 21.45
CA THR A 314 -6.45 2.69 20.52
C THR A 314 -5.18 3.50 20.32
N TYR A 315 -5.26 4.85 20.32
CA TYR A 315 -4.08 5.70 20.12
C TYR A 315 -3.19 5.80 21.35
N ALA A 316 -3.78 5.82 22.52
CA ALA A 316 -3.04 5.80 23.77
C ALA A 316 -2.32 4.47 24.02
N ASN A 317 -2.83 3.38 23.44
CA ASN A 317 -2.31 2.04 23.63
C ASN A 317 -1.40 1.54 22.49
N ILE A 318 -1.33 2.26 21.36
CA ILE A 318 -0.54 1.84 20.20
C ILE A 318 0.77 2.63 20.13
N GLY A 319 1.75 2.21 20.89
CA GLY A 319 3.15 2.40 20.54
C GLY A 319 3.76 3.79 20.70
N PHE A 320 3.06 4.78 21.22
CA PHE A 320 3.68 5.97 21.78
C PHE A 320 3.96 5.85 23.29
N LEU A 321 3.62 4.71 23.88
CA LEU A 321 4.15 4.35 25.18
C LEU A 321 5.49 3.65 24.94
N PRO A 322 6.56 4.03 25.67
CA PRO A 322 7.79 3.26 25.65
C PRO A 322 7.46 1.83 26.07
N LEU A 323 7.82 0.88 25.20
CA LEU A 323 7.80 -0.55 25.51
C LEU A 323 8.74 -0.83 26.68
#